data_340bad81cadab61731b5aeb18f44f75f
#
_entry.id   340bad81cadab61731b5aeb18f44f75f
#
_cell.length_a   1.000
_cell.length_b   1.000
_cell.length_c   1.000
_cell.angle_alpha   90.00
_cell.angle_beta   90.00
_cell.angle_gamma   90.00
#
_symmetry.space_group_name_H-M   'P 1'
#
loop_
_entity.id
_entity.type
_entity.pdbx_description
1 polymer ?
#
loop_
_entity_poly.entity_id
_entity_poly.type
_entity_poly.pdbx_seq_one_letter_code
_entity_poly.pdbx_strand_id
1 'polypeptide(L)'
;MVQQKWVALSNTTMGVLMASINMSILLIALPSIFDGIDLNPLSHGAFAYLLWILMGYMIVTAVLLVTIGRLSDMFGRVKLFNLGFAIFTLGSILLFLTPNKGDLGALEIVLFRIVQAMGGAFLMANSNAIITDNFPKGERGMALGIMGIAGTAGMSLGIVPGGVLSVINWRYVFLISVPVGMLGTTWSYFKLKDTSPRRKQKLDISGNLTFGIGLVVLLIGVTYGLVPYKSSSMGWGSPWVIAALIIGTALLIAFPFIERKVKQPMFRLGLFKIRGFALGSFASMITGMSMMGIMFMVILLLQGIWLPLHGYSYSSVPFWAGIFMLPMAVGMGIFGPIGGKLSDKHGSKSIATIGLVMAASAIFMLTTISANFVYAEMAVLLFVFGAGYGMFNAPNTSALMSSVSPEERGVASGMFSTMRNIGTTASMGIFFTILIVAMTAVLPHTLFSGLTGAGVNTSVANTLSSLPPTDAIFSALLGINPIDEIVTLLHISSQISPSALSTITGAKWFPGIFAPAFMSSLKKVFYVAFAIILIGVLTSYLREPLRKKNSSDDKDEKLL
;
A
#
# COMPACT_ATOMS: atom_id res chain seq x y z
N MET A 1 12.42 21.76 28.14
CA MET A 1 12.86 21.17 26.83
C MET A 1 12.76 19.64 26.80
N VAL A 2 13.23 18.90 27.79
CA VAL A 2 13.22 17.42 27.80
C VAL A 2 11.80 16.85 27.64
N GLN A 3 10.81 17.39 28.34
CA GLN A 3 9.43 16.91 28.27
C GLN A 3 8.77 17.15 26.89
N GLN A 4 9.09 18.26 26.21
CA GLN A 4 8.48 18.61 24.92
C GLN A 4 8.91 17.66 23.78
N LYS A 5 10.17 17.22 23.74
CA LYS A 5 10.65 16.29 22.71
C LYS A 5 9.94 14.93 22.78
N TRP A 6 9.65 14.43 23.98
CA TRP A 6 8.92 13.17 24.15
C TRP A 6 7.43 13.29 23.82
N VAL A 7 6.83 14.46 24.11
CA VAL A 7 5.46 14.78 23.66
C VAL A 7 5.39 14.82 22.15
N ALA A 8 6.37 15.44 21.48
CA ALA A 8 6.44 15.47 20.02
C ALA A 8 6.58 14.04 19.44
N LEU A 9 7.47 13.23 20.01
CA LEU A 9 7.69 11.86 19.56
C LEU A 9 6.42 11.00 19.72
N SER A 10 5.79 11.02 20.91
CA SER A 10 4.58 10.21 21.16
C SER A 10 3.42 10.59 20.24
N ASN A 11 3.19 11.89 20.00
CA ASN A 11 2.14 12.36 19.11
C ASN A 11 2.40 11.97 17.66
N THR A 12 3.62 12.22 17.15
CA THR A 12 3.95 11.90 15.75
C THR A 12 3.96 10.39 15.51
N THR A 13 4.45 9.62 16.46
CA THR A 13 4.41 8.15 16.44
C THR A 13 2.97 7.63 16.39
N MET A 14 2.07 8.21 17.22
CA MET A 14 0.65 7.86 17.21
C MET A 14 -0.04 8.21 15.89
N GLY A 15 0.25 9.36 15.29
CA GLY A 15 -0.29 9.77 14.00
C GLY A 15 0.16 8.85 12.86
N VAL A 16 1.45 8.51 12.80
CA VAL A 16 2.01 7.60 11.79
C VAL A 16 1.47 6.17 12.00
N LEU A 17 1.39 5.70 13.23
CA LEU A 17 0.83 4.40 13.58
C LEU A 17 -0.62 4.28 13.10
N MET A 18 -1.46 5.27 13.42
CA MET A 18 -2.88 5.32 13.04
C MET A 18 -3.05 5.28 11.50
N ALA A 19 -2.30 6.11 10.78
CA ALA A 19 -2.35 6.12 9.31
C ALA A 19 -1.90 4.77 8.71
N SER A 20 -0.86 4.14 9.29
CA SER A 20 -0.33 2.86 8.80
C SER A 20 -1.25 1.68 9.12
N ILE A 21 -1.86 1.64 10.30
CA ILE A 21 -2.89 0.64 10.67
C ILE A 21 -4.04 0.72 9.67
N ASN A 22 -4.51 1.92 9.35
CA ASN A 22 -5.65 2.11 8.46
C ASN A 22 -5.40 1.59 7.04
N MET A 23 -4.16 1.62 6.55
CA MET A 23 -3.82 1.06 5.24
C MET A 23 -3.92 -0.47 5.21
N SER A 24 -3.43 -1.15 6.24
CA SER A 24 -3.39 -2.62 6.27
C SER A 24 -4.70 -3.25 6.74
N ILE A 25 -5.40 -2.62 7.67
CA ILE A 25 -6.68 -3.11 8.19
C ILE A 25 -7.72 -3.27 7.07
N LEU A 26 -7.72 -2.34 6.13
CA LEU A 26 -8.64 -2.36 5.00
C LEU A 26 -8.41 -3.56 4.08
N LEU A 27 -7.16 -3.90 3.79
CA LEU A 27 -6.83 -5.00 2.88
C LEU A 27 -7.44 -6.34 3.33
N ILE A 28 -7.43 -6.59 4.62
CA ILE A 28 -8.00 -7.81 5.20
C ILE A 28 -9.53 -7.74 5.26
N ALA A 29 -10.08 -6.55 5.55
CA ALA A 29 -11.50 -6.36 5.78
C ALA A 29 -12.33 -6.19 4.48
N LEU A 30 -11.69 -6.09 3.32
CA LEU A 30 -12.38 -5.86 2.03
C LEU A 30 -13.56 -6.80 1.80
N PRO A 31 -13.45 -8.13 1.96
CA PRO A 31 -14.59 -9.02 1.75
C PRO A 31 -15.77 -8.67 2.64
N SER A 32 -15.52 -8.45 3.93
CA SER A 32 -16.58 -8.11 4.88
C SER A 32 -17.21 -6.73 4.62
N ILE A 33 -16.43 -5.78 4.08
CA ILE A 33 -16.94 -4.45 3.69
C ILE A 33 -17.90 -4.58 2.51
N PHE A 34 -17.49 -5.30 1.46
CA PHE A 34 -18.30 -5.46 0.26
C PHE A 34 -19.57 -6.27 0.53
N ASP A 35 -19.45 -7.36 1.29
CA ASP A 35 -20.61 -8.12 1.78
C ASP A 35 -21.55 -7.21 2.61
N GLY A 36 -20.99 -6.42 3.51
CA GLY A 36 -21.75 -5.53 4.39
C GLY A 36 -22.48 -4.37 3.70
N ILE A 37 -22.06 -3.99 2.50
CA ILE A 37 -22.76 -3.02 1.64
C ILE A 37 -23.58 -3.70 0.52
N ASP A 38 -23.71 -5.01 0.54
CA ASP A 38 -24.42 -5.80 -0.50
C ASP A 38 -23.93 -5.49 -1.93
N LEU A 39 -22.61 -5.33 -2.13
CA LEU A 39 -22.06 -5.05 -3.45
C LEU A 39 -21.85 -6.35 -4.22
N ASN A 40 -22.63 -6.52 -5.29
CA ASN A 40 -22.49 -7.66 -6.18
C ASN A 40 -21.17 -7.57 -6.99
N PRO A 41 -20.24 -8.56 -6.89
CA PRO A 41 -18.97 -8.55 -7.62
C PRO A 41 -19.12 -8.62 -9.13
N LEU A 42 -20.26 -9.11 -9.64
CA LEU A 42 -20.58 -9.19 -11.08
C LEU A 42 -21.26 -7.92 -11.59
N SER A 43 -21.59 -6.96 -10.73
CA SER A 43 -22.17 -5.70 -11.17
C SER A 43 -21.17 -4.89 -11.99
N HIS A 44 -21.69 -4.17 -12.99
CA HIS A 44 -20.83 -3.35 -13.86
C HIS A 44 -20.11 -2.27 -13.06
N GLY A 45 -18.79 -2.32 -13.05
CA GLY A 45 -17.97 -1.35 -12.31
C GLY A 45 -17.58 -1.76 -10.87
N ALA A 46 -18.07 -2.88 -10.34
CA ALA A 46 -17.75 -3.34 -8.98
C ALA A 46 -16.24 -3.43 -8.74
N PHE A 47 -15.49 -3.95 -9.71
CA PHE A 47 -14.03 -4.01 -9.63
C PHE A 47 -13.38 -2.62 -9.58
N ALA A 48 -13.97 -1.62 -10.22
CA ALA A 48 -13.48 -0.23 -10.10
C ALA A 48 -13.62 0.31 -8.69
N TYR A 49 -14.72 0.02 -7.99
CA TYR A 49 -14.88 0.42 -6.58
C TYR A 49 -13.81 -0.20 -5.68
N LEU A 50 -13.48 -1.49 -5.87
CA LEU A 50 -12.39 -2.14 -5.15
C LEU A 50 -11.07 -1.37 -5.34
N LEU A 51 -10.73 -1.06 -6.59
CA LEU A 51 -9.52 -0.31 -6.88
C LEU A 51 -9.55 1.09 -6.27
N TRP A 52 -10.66 1.81 -6.36
CA TRP A 52 -10.78 3.17 -5.80
C TRP A 52 -10.75 3.20 -4.27
N ILE A 53 -11.35 2.23 -3.60
CA ILE A 53 -11.29 2.11 -2.13
C ILE A 53 -9.84 1.94 -1.66
N LEU A 54 -9.02 1.19 -2.40
CA LEU A 54 -7.61 0.98 -2.09
C LEU A 54 -6.73 2.12 -2.58
N MET A 55 -6.77 2.40 -3.89
CA MET A 55 -5.85 3.31 -4.55
C MET A 55 -6.19 4.78 -4.27
N GLY A 56 -7.48 5.12 -4.10
CA GLY A 56 -7.92 6.49 -3.86
C GLY A 56 -7.25 7.12 -2.64
N TYR A 57 -7.15 6.37 -1.54
CA TYR A 57 -6.41 6.82 -0.35
C TYR A 57 -4.93 7.09 -0.66
N MET A 58 -4.28 6.18 -1.37
CA MET A 58 -2.85 6.30 -1.70
C MET A 58 -2.59 7.46 -2.66
N ILE A 59 -3.44 7.65 -3.67
CA ILE A 59 -3.36 8.74 -4.65
C ILE A 59 -3.46 10.09 -3.94
N VAL A 60 -4.50 10.28 -3.14
CA VAL A 60 -4.74 11.55 -2.42
C VAL A 60 -3.58 11.84 -1.46
N THR A 61 -3.12 10.84 -0.72
CA THR A 61 -1.99 11.00 0.19
C THR A 61 -0.71 11.37 -0.57
N ALA A 62 -0.40 10.70 -1.68
CA ALA A 62 0.80 10.97 -2.47
C ALA A 62 0.82 12.39 -3.04
N VAL A 63 -0.32 12.86 -3.56
CA VAL A 63 -0.47 14.19 -4.16
C VAL A 63 -0.36 15.30 -3.12
N LEU A 64 -1.05 15.12 -1.98
CA LEU A 64 -1.14 16.18 -0.98
C LEU A 64 0.09 16.29 -0.08
N LEU A 65 0.88 15.22 0.06
CA LEU A 65 1.97 15.15 1.03
C LEU A 65 2.94 16.33 0.93
N VAL A 66 3.36 16.67 -0.28
CA VAL A 66 4.34 17.73 -0.51
C VAL A 66 3.71 19.12 -0.36
N THR A 67 2.50 19.29 -0.88
CA THR A 67 1.73 20.53 -0.73
C THR A 67 1.50 20.87 0.74
N ILE A 68 1.08 19.88 1.51
CA ILE A 68 0.83 20.03 2.95
C ILE A 68 2.12 20.34 3.71
N GLY A 69 3.24 19.71 3.35
CA GLY A 69 4.53 20.03 3.95
C GLY A 69 4.84 21.54 3.85
N ARG A 70 4.61 22.14 2.68
CA ARG A 70 4.79 23.60 2.48
C ARG A 70 3.78 24.46 3.24
N LEU A 71 2.51 24.08 3.18
CA LEU A 71 1.47 24.76 3.95
C LEU A 71 1.82 24.78 5.45
N SER A 72 2.40 23.69 5.92
CA SER A 72 2.80 23.54 7.32
C SER A 72 3.94 24.48 7.73
N ASP A 73 4.89 24.71 6.82
CA ASP A 73 5.97 25.70 7.04
C ASP A 73 5.45 27.15 7.07
N MET A 74 4.32 27.42 6.42
CA MET A 74 3.69 28.76 6.39
C MET A 74 2.74 29.00 7.56
N PHE A 75 1.89 28.02 7.88
CA PHE A 75 0.78 28.18 8.84
C PHE A 75 1.06 27.58 10.21
N GLY A 76 2.15 26.83 10.37
CA GLY A 76 2.54 26.13 11.57
C GLY A 76 2.32 24.62 11.48
N ARG A 77 3.39 23.87 11.78
CA ARG A 77 3.42 22.41 11.64
C ARG A 77 2.48 21.71 12.60
N VAL A 78 2.48 22.14 13.87
CA VAL A 78 1.63 21.54 14.90
C VAL A 78 0.16 21.83 14.65
N LYS A 79 -0.18 23.02 14.17
CA LYS A 79 -1.57 23.38 13.83
C LYS A 79 -2.11 22.50 12.72
N LEU A 80 -1.35 22.30 11.64
CA LEU A 80 -1.78 21.47 10.52
C LEU A 80 -1.72 19.98 10.86
N PHE A 81 -0.79 19.56 11.70
CA PHE A 81 -0.75 18.19 12.22
C PHE A 81 -2.01 17.86 13.04
N ASN A 82 -2.43 18.78 13.92
CA ASN A 82 -3.66 18.62 14.70
C ASN A 82 -4.91 18.59 13.81
N LEU A 83 -4.98 19.47 12.79
CA LEU A 83 -6.02 19.43 11.77
C LEU A 83 -6.05 18.07 11.05
N GLY A 84 -4.87 17.46 10.82
CA GLY A 84 -4.75 16.12 10.26
C GLY A 84 -5.45 15.05 11.09
N PHE A 85 -5.27 15.04 12.42
CA PHE A 85 -6.00 14.15 13.30
C PHE A 85 -7.52 14.37 13.22
N ALA A 86 -7.96 15.63 13.24
CA ALA A 86 -9.39 15.97 13.18
C ALA A 86 -10.03 15.51 11.87
N ILE A 87 -9.40 15.79 10.71
CA ILE A 87 -9.92 15.37 9.39
C ILE A 87 -9.89 13.84 9.26
N PHE A 88 -8.83 13.18 9.72
CA PHE A 88 -8.74 11.71 9.68
C PHE A 88 -9.85 11.07 10.52
N THR A 89 -10.07 11.59 11.73
CA THR A 89 -11.12 11.12 12.64
C THR A 89 -12.50 11.35 12.04
N LEU A 90 -12.74 12.52 11.45
CA LEU A 90 -14.00 12.82 10.74
C LEU A 90 -14.22 11.82 9.59
N GLY A 91 -13.23 11.60 8.74
CA GLY A 91 -13.30 10.61 7.66
C GLY A 91 -13.61 9.20 8.19
N SER A 92 -12.99 8.81 9.32
CA SER A 92 -13.24 7.52 9.97
C SER A 92 -14.67 7.39 10.51
N ILE A 93 -15.23 8.47 11.09
CA ILE A 93 -16.61 8.52 11.56
C ILE A 93 -17.57 8.43 10.37
N LEU A 94 -17.33 9.16 9.29
CA LEU A 94 -18.16 9.10 8.09
C LEU A 94 -18.18 7.68 7.50
N LEU A 95 -17.02 7.01 7.43
CA LEU A 95 -16.91 5.62 6.98
C LEU A 95 -17.67 4.64 7.90
N PHE A 96 -17.60 4.84 9.21
CA PHE A 96 -18.38 4.06 10.17
C PHE A 96 -19.89 4.24 9.99
N LEU A 97 -20.33 5.45 9.65
CA LEU A 97 -21.75 5.82 9.52
C LEU A 97 -22.31 5.56 8.12
N THR A 98 -21.53 5.05 7.14
CA THR A 98 -21.99 4.82 5.76
C THR A 98 -23.41 4.24 5.73
N PRO A 99 -24.42 4.98 5.25
CA PRO A 99 -25.82 4.57 5.38
C PRO A 99 -26.30 3.68 4.23
N ASN A 100 -25.73 3.85 3.04
CA ASN A 100 -26.21 3.23 1.80
C ASN A 100 -25.54 1.89 1.51
N LYS A 101 -26.14 1.14 0.59
CA LYS A 101 -25.69 -0.18 0.11
C LYS A 101 -25.50 -0.15 -1.41
N GLY A 102 -24.94 -1.23 -1.96
CA GLY A 102 -24.65 -1.37 -3.39
C GLY A 102 -23.66 -0.33 -3.89
N ASP A 103 -23.82 0.09 -5.14
CA ASP A 103 -22.96 1.07 -5.80
C ASP A 103 -22.88 2.42 -5.07
N LEU A 104 -24.01 2.87 -4.52
CA LEU A 104 -24.04 4.13 -3.77
C LEU A 104 -23.24 4.02 -2.47
N GLY A 105 -23.35 2.91 -1.75
CA GLY A 105 -22.54 2.64 -0.56
C GLY A 105 -21.04 2.55 -0.88
N ALA A 106 -20.69 1.91 -1.99
CA ALA A 106 -19.31 1.83 -2.45
C ALA A 106 -18.75 3.21 -2.81
N LEU A 107 -19.53 4.06 -3.51
CA LEU A 107 -19.15 5.43 -3.83
C LEU A 107 -18.95 6.29 -2.56
N GLU A 108 -19.84 6.15 -1.58
CA GLU A 108 -19.69 6.85 -0.28
C GLU A 108 -18.41 6.44 0.42
N ILE A 109 -18.11 5.15 0.47
CA ILE A 109 -16.84 4.66 1.06
C ILE A 109 -15.64 5.29 0.33
N VAL A 110 -15.64 5.34 -1.01
CA VAL A 110 -14.58 5.99 -1.79
C VAL A 110 -14.43 7.46 -1.39
N LEU A 111 -15.54 8.22 -1.34
CA LEU A 111 -15.51 9.65 -1.02
C LEU A 111 -15.03 9.89 0.44
N PHE A 112 -15.52 9.12 1.39
CA PHE A 112 -15.11 9.26 2.79
C PHE A 112 -13.66 8.80 3.00
N ARG A 113 -13.17 7.85 2.21
CA ARG A 113 -11.76 7.46 2.17
C ARG A 113 -10.88 8.59 1.65
N ILE A 114 -11.34 9.38 0.68
CA ILE A 114 -10.63 10.59 0.22
C ILE A 114 -10.49 11.60 1.37
N VAL A 115 -11.57 11.85 2.13
CA VAL A 115 -11.50 12.73 3.31
C VAL A 115 -10.50 12.20 4.35
N GLN A 116 -10.56 10.90 4.65
CA GLN A 116 -9.63 10.26 5.57
C GLN A 116 -8.17 10.35 5.08
N ALA A 117 -7.92 10.17 3.77
CA ALA A 117 -6.62 10.28 3.16
C ALA A 117 -6.03 11.70 3.26
N MET A 118 -6.87 12.74 3.13
CA MET A 118 -6.44 14.12 3.39
C MET A 118 -5.87 14.25 4.80
N GLY A 119 -6.59 13.76 5.82
CA GLY A 119 -6.09 13.74 7.19
C GLY A 119 -4.77 12.98 7.34
N GLY A 120 -4.67 11.80 6.72
CA GLY A 120 -3.44 11.00 6.69
C GLY A 120 -2.25 11.75 6.08
N ALA A 121 -2.47 12.49 5.00
CA ALA A 121 -1.45 13.32 4.37
C ALA A 121 -0.94 14.43 5.30
N PHE A 122 -1.84 15.10 6.05
CA PHE A 122 -1.47 16.10 7.06
C PHE A 122 -0.61 15.48 8.18
N LEU A 123 -0.97 14.31 8.66
CA LEU A 123 -0.21 13.62 9.70
C LEU A 123 1.17 13.21 9.19
N MET A 124 1.26 12.56 8.03
CA MET A 124 2.53 12.05 7.49
C MET A 124 3.49 13.17 7.09
N ALA A 125 3.01 14.24 6.46
CA ALA A 125 3.83 15.37 6.05
C ALA A 125 4.50 16.08 7.24
N ASN A 126 3.77 16.23 8.34
CA ASN A 126 4.22 16.99 9.49
C ASN A 126 5.03 16.18 10.51
N SER A 127 4.82 14.87 10.59
CA SER A 127 5.46 14.02 11.61
C SER A 127 6.98 14.13 11.60
N ASN A 128 7.60 13.97 10.44
CA ASN A 128 9.07 14.08 10.31
C ASN A 128 9.59 15.47 10.66
N ALA A 129 8.86 16.51 10.28
CA ALA A 129 9.23 17.89 10.50
C ALA A 129 9.14 18.25 11.99
N ILE A 130 8.05 17.86 12.68
CA ILE A 130 7.87 18.08 14.12
C ILE A 130 8.98 17.39 14.93
N ILE A 131 9.37 16.15 14.58
CA ILE A 131 10.50 15.47 15.20
C ILE A 131 11.79 16.27 15.02
N THR A 132 12.04 16.74 13.80
CA THR A 132 13.27 17.48 13.47
C THR A 132 13.36 18.80 14.24
N ASP A 133 12.24 19.46 14.51
CA ASP A 133 12.20 20.72 15.26
C ASP A 133 12.42 20.54 16.77
N ASN A 134 11.92 19.42 17.33
CA ASN A 134 11.91 19.20 18.76
C ASN A 134 13.11 18.41 19.31
N PHE A 135 13.86 17.73 18.42
CA PHE A 135 15.02 16.93 18.82
C PHE A 135 16.36 17.59 18.44
N PRO A 136 17.37 17.58 19.32
CA PRO A 136 18.72 18.04 19.01
C PRO A 136 19.36 17.15 17.92
N LYS A 137 20.33 17.70 17.18
CA LYS A 137 20.95 17.05 16.00
C LYS A 137 21.41 15.60 16.26
N GLY A 138 21.95 15.31 17.44
CA GLY A 138 22.45 13.97 17.80
C GLY A 138 21.36 12.92 18.11
N GLU A 139 20.13 13.33 18.42
CA GLU A 139 19.03 12.43 18.83
C GLU A 139 17.95 12.26 17.75
N ARG A 140 17.99 13.05 16.67
CA ARG A 140 16.98 13.03 15.58
C ARG A 140 16.86 11.67 14.89
N GLY A 141 18.01 11.02 14.67
CA GLY A 141 18.07 9.71 14.04
C GLY A 141 17.31 8.65 14.83
N MET A 142 17.51 8.65 16.17
CA MET A 142 16.77 7.75 17.07
C MET A 142 15.26 8.04 17.02
N ALA A 143 14.84 9.29 17.10
CA ALA A 143 13.43 9.66 17.12
C ALA A 143 12.73 9.33 15.79
N LEU A 144 13.34 9.62 14.64
CA LEU A 144 12.86 9.24 13.33
C LEU A 144 12.83 7.72 13.13
N GLY A 145 13.81 7.00 13.72
CA GLY A 145 13.85 5.55 13.75
C GLY A 145 12.66 4.95 14.51
N ILE A 146 12.36 5.44 15.71
CA ILE A 146 11.20 5.01 16.51
C ILE A 146 9.90 5.26 15.74
N MET A 147 9.74 6.42 15.12
CA MET A 147 8.58 6.74 14.31
C MET A 147 8.48 5.83 13.06
N GLY A 148 9.60 5.52 12.42
CA GLY A 148 9.67 4.58 11.30
C GLY A 148 9.27 3.16 11.71
N ILE A 149 9.72 2.71 12.89
CA ILE A 149 9.30 1.43 13.48
C ILE A 149 7.79 1.42 13.73
N ALA A 150 7.23 2.51 14.26
CA ALA A 150 5.79 2.61 14.49
C ALA A 150 4.98 2.55 13.19
N GLY A 151 5.46 3.17 12.12
CA GLY A 151 4.85 3.07 10.79
C GLY A 151 4.84 1.62 10.27
N THR A 152 5.97 0.94 10.39
CA THR A 152 6.11 -0.46 9.99
C THR A 152 5.27 -1.39 10.87
N ALA A 153 5.34 -1.19 12.20
CA ALA A 153 4.53 -1.94 13.17
C ALA A 153 3.03 -1.70 12.95
N GLY A 154 2.64 -0.47 12.60
CA GLY A 154 1.24 -0.13 12.29
C GLY A 154 0.70 -0.91 11.10
N MET A 155 1.47 -1.02 10.02
CA MET A 155 1.07 -1.85 8.87
C MET A 155 0.87 -3.32 9.25
N SER A 156 1.70 -3.82 10.16
CA SER A 156 1.62 -5.19 10.63
C SER A 156 0.50 -5.40 11.66
N LEU A 157 0.40 -4.47 12.62
CA LEU A 157 -0.62 -4.54 13.68
C LEU A 157 -2.04 -4.30 13.16
N GLY A 158 -2.21 -3.60 12.04
CA GLY A 158 -3.54 -3.37 11.46
C GLY A 158 -4.19 -4.64 10.87
N ILE A 159 -3.38 -5.62 10.48
CA ILE A 159 -3.86 -6.86 9.85
C ILE A 159 -4.77 -7.66 10.81
N VAL A 160 -4.34 -7.87 12.05
CA VAL A 160 -5.09 -8.69 13.03
C VAL A 160 -6.38 -8.03 13.48
N PRO A 161 -6.39 -6.77 13.95
CA PRO A 161 -7.65 -6.09 14.24
C PRO A 161 -8.57 -6.00 13.03
N GLY A 162 -8.01 -5.87 11.80
CA GLY A 162 -8.79 -5.91 10.57
C GLY A 162 -9.58 -7.19 10.43
N GLY A 163 -8.92 -8.33 10.62
CA GLY A 163 -9.56 -9.63 10.58
C GLY A 163 -10.61 -9.82 11.68
N VAL A 164 -10.27 -9.47 12.93
CA VAL A 164 -11.20 -9.62 14.08
C VAL A 164 -12.42 -8.71 13.95
N LEU A 165 -12.21 -7.42 13.72
CA LEU A 165 -13.29 -6.44 13.73
C LEU A 165 -14.21 -6.59 12.52
N SER A 166 -13.67 -6.97 11.36
CA SER A 166 -14.46 -7.14 10.14
C SER A 166 -15.47 -8.30 10.24
N VAL A 167 -15.14 -9.35 11.00
CA VAL A 167 -16.04 -10.48 11.24
C VAL A 167 -17.18 -10.11 12.20
N ILE A 168 -16.91 -9.25 13.18
CA ILE A 168 -17.93 -8.78 14.13
C ILE A 168 -18.88 -7.78 13.43
N ASN A 169 -18.31 -6.73 12.85
CA ASN A 169 -19.00 -5.75 12.02
C ASN A 169 -17.96 -4.98 11.20
N TRP A 170 -18.08 -4.99 9.89
CA TRP A 170 -17.14 -4.32 8.99
C TRP A 170 -16.94 -2.83 9.31
N ARG A 171 -17.93 -2.16 9.84
CA ARG A 171 -17.86 -0.74 10.23
C ARG A 171 -16.85 -0.49 11.34
N TYR A 172 -16.62 -1.45 12.26
CA TYR A 172 -15.68 -1.31 13.37
C TYR A 172 -14.23 -1.19 12.90
N VAL A 173 -13.93 -1.66 11.69
CA VAL A 173 -12.62 -1.47 11.04
C VAL A 173 -12.24 0.01 10.96
N PHE A 174 -13.22 0.87 10.70
CA PHE A 174 -13.01 2.32 10.66
C PHE A 174 -13.06 2.96 12.05
N LEU A 175 -13.87 2.41 12.93
CA LEU A 175 -14.05 2.94 14.29
C LEU A 175 -12.78 2.86 15.14
N ILE A 176 -11.89 1.88 14.90
CA ILE A 176 -10.62 1.73 15.64
C ILE A 176 -9.76 3.01 15.61
N SER A 177 -9.84 3.76 14.52
CA SER A 177 -9.09 5.01 14.36
C SER A 177 -9.70 6.19 15.11
N VAL A 178 -10.97 6.12 15.49
CA VAL A 178 -11.68 7.25 16.11
C VAL A 178 -11.17 7.56 17.53
N PRO A 179 -11.06 6.58 18.46
CA PRO A 179 -10.50 6.86 19.79
C PRO A 179 -9.06 7.37 19.71
N VAL A 180 -8.23 6.77 18.86
CA VAL A 180 -6.83 7.17 18.66
C VAL A 180 -6.75 8.59 18.11
N GLY A 181 -7.58 8.92 17.12
CA GLY A 181 -7.65 10.24 16.52
C GLY A 181 -8.16 11.32 17.50
N MET A 182 -9.17 11.02 18.31
CA MET A 182 -9.65 11.92 19.35
C MET A 182 -8.58 12.17 20.43
N LEU A 183 -7.93 11.12 20.90
CA LEU A 183 -6.81 11.22 21.85
C LEU A 183 -5.66 12.02 21.23
N GLY A 184 -5.29 11.73 19.97
CA GLY A 184 -4.26 12.44 19.25
C GLY A 184 -4.56 13.92 19.08
N THR A 185 -5.78 14.27 18.69
CA THR A 185 -6.24 15.65 18.56
C THR A 185 -6.14 16.39 19.91
N THR A 186 -6.69 15.79 20.96
CA THR A 186 -6.71 16.38 22.30
C THR A 186 -5.29 16.54 22.86
N TRP A 187 -4.48 15.48 22.79
CA TRP A 187 -3.12 15.50 23.26
C TRP A 187 -2.25 16.51 22.50
N SER A 188 -2.34 16.52 21.17
CA SER A 188 -1.61 17.48 20.33
C SER A 188 -2.03 18.91 20.65
N TYR A 189 -3.32 19.17 20.78
CA TYR A 189 -3.85 20.51 21.04
C TYR A 189 -3.35 21.09 22.38
N PHE A 190 -3.38 20.30 23.46
CA PHE A 190 -3.04 20.79 24.79
C PHE A 190 -1.53 20.71 25.14
N LYS A 191 -0.81 19.75 24.56
CA LYS A 191 0.57 19.47 25.00
C LYS A 191 1.64 19.73 23.96
N LEU A 192 1.32 19.65 22.67
CA LEU A 192 2.32 19.85 21.62
C LEU A 192 2.40 21.34 21.27
N LYS A 193 3.58 21.95 21.56
CA LYS A 193 3.84 23.35 21.25
C LYS A 193 4.47 23.50 19.86
N ASP A 194 4.03 24.49 19.11
CA ASP A 194 4.60 24.82 17.81
C ASP A 194 5.91 25.60 18.04
N THR A 195 7.02 24.91 17.84
CA THR A 195 8.38 25.48 17.94
C THR A 195 8.97 25.83 16.58
N SER A 196 8.19 25.59 15.51
CA SER A 196 8.68 25.80 14.14
C SER A 196 8.76 27.28 13.79
N PRO A 197 9.87 27.75 13.20
CA PRO A 197 9.95 29.10 12.66
C PRO A 197 9.03 29.22 11.45
N ARG A 198 8.03 30.09 11.54
CA ARG A 198 7.16 30.38 10.40
C ARG A 198 7.97 31.07 9.29
N ARG A 199 7.99 30.46 8.12
CA ARG A 199 8.69 31.00 6.97
C ARG A 199 7.67 31.65 6.02
N LYS A 200 7.89 32.92 5.67
CA LYS A 200 7.16 33.57 4.57
C LYS A 200 7.62 32.93 3.25
N GLN A 201 6.99 31.87 2.84
CA GLN A 201 7.25 31.20 1.57
C GLN A 201 6.04 31.37 0.64
N LYS A 202 6.29 31.40 -0.66
CA LYS A 202 5.22 31.36 -1.66
C LYS A 202 4.95 29.91 -2.03
N LEU A 203 3.67 29.55 -2.15
CA LEU A 203 3.28 28.24 -2.69
C LEU A 203 3.68 28.19 -4.16
N ASP A 204 4.32 27.10 -4.54
CA ASP A 204 4.52 26.77 -5.93
C ASP A 204 3.24 26.15 -6.50
N ILE A 205 2.32 27.01 -6.93
CA ILE A 205 1.03 26.58 -7.48
C ILE A 205 1.24 25.82 -8.78
N SER A 206 2.16 26.27 -9.63
CA SER A 206 2.43 25.65 -10.93
C SER A 206 3.01 24.24 -10.78
N GLY A 207 4.02 24.06 -9.93
CA GLY A 207 4.60 22.75 -9.63
C GLY A 207 3.58 21.81 -8.97
N ASN A 208 2.84 22.30 -7.96
CA ASN A 208 1.83 21.52 -7.28
C ASN A 208 0.71 21.02 -8.21
N LEU A 209 0.16 21.91 -9.04
CA LEU A 209 -0.90 21.54 -9.99
C LEU A 209 -0.38 20.57 -11.04
N THR A 210 0.79 20.85 -11.63
CA THR A 210 1.36 19.99 -12.68
C THR A 210 1.67 18.59 -12.13
N PHE A 211 2.31 18.50 -10.97
CA PHE A 211 2.61 17.22 -10.32
C PHE A 211 1.33 16.52 -9.87
N GLY A 212 0.45 17.23 -9.14
CA GLY A 212 -0.77 16.66 -8.57
C GLY A 212 -1.74 16.17 -9.66
N ILE A 213 -2.05 17.00 -10.63
CA ILE A 213 -2.93 16.64 -11.76
C ILE A 213 -2.27 15.53 -12.59
N GLY A 214 -0.98 15.64 -12.89
CA GLY A 214 -0.24 14.64 -13.64
C GLY A 214 -0.29 13.27 -12.96
N LEU A 215 -0.07 13.20 -11.65
CA LEU A 215 -0.12 11.96 -10.89
C LEU A 215 -1.55 11.41 -10.79
N VAL A 216 -2.55 12.25 -10.50
CA VAL A 216 -3.97 11.83 -10.45
C VAL A 216 -4.41 11.27 -11.79
N VAL A 217 -4.18 11.99 -12.89
CA VAL A 217 -4.62 11.59 -14.23
C VAL A 217 -3.91 10.31 -14.67
N LEU A 218 -2.60 10.18 -14.40
CA LEU A 218 -1.85 8.95 -14.66
C LEU A 218 -2.45 7.75 -13.92
N LEU A 219 -2.71 7.91 -12.61
CA LEU A 219 -3.22 6.83 -11.76
C LEU A 219 -4.69 6.49 -12.07
N ILE A 220 -5.50 7.47 -12.49
CA ILE A 220 -6.82 7.22 -13.07
C ILE A 220 -6.68 6.36 -14.33
N GLY A 221 -5.78 6.71 -15.24
CA GLY A 221 -5.49 5.93 -16.44
C GLY A 221 -5.10 4.48 -16.10
N VAL A 222 -4.22 4.28 -15.11
CA VAL A 222 -3.82 2.96 -14.62
C VAL A 222 -5.02 2.21 -14.02
N THR A 223 -5.83 2.85 -13.19
CA THR A 223 -6.99 2.24 -12.53
C THR A 223 -8.02 1.76 -13.55
N TYR A 224 -8.41 2.62 -14.49
CA TYR A 224 -9.37 2.25 -15.53
C TYR A 224 -8.77 1.35 -16.62
N GLY A 225 -7.45 1.30 -16.76
CA GLY A 225 -6.76 0.29 -17.55
C GLY A 225 -6.95 -1.13 -17.03
N LEU A 226 -7.22 -1.30 -15.74
CA LEU A 226 -7.52 -2.59 -15.10
C LEU A 226 -9.01 -2.99 -15.19
N VAL A 227 -9.90 -2.05 -15.49
CA VAL A 227 -11.34 -2.31 -15.60
C VAL A 227 -11.67 -2.80 -17.01
N PRO A 228 -12.53 -3.83 -17.18
CA PRO A 228 -12.95 -4.30 -18.50
C PRO A 228 -13.52 -3.16 -19.37
N TYR A 229 -13.20 -3.19 -20.66
CA TYR A 229 -13.70 -2.21 -21.64
C TYR A 229 -14.19 -2.89 -22.91
N LYS A 230 -15.46 -2.71 -23.26
CA LYS A 230 -16.13 -3.40 -24.38
C LYS A 230 -15.98 -4.93 -24.23
N SER A 231 -15.48 -5.60 -25.24
CA SER A 231 -15.22 -7.05 -25.25
C SER A 231 -13.85 -7.46 -24.69
N SER A 232 -13.04 -6.49 -24.27
CA SER A 232 -11.70 -6.76 -23.70
C SER A 232 -11.78 -6.92 -22.19
N SER A 233 -11.03 -7.89 -21.65
CA SER A 233 -10.88 -8.09 -20.20
C SER A 233 -10.20 -6.93 -19.48
N MET A 234 -9.65 -5.95 -20.21
CA MET A 234 -8.93 -4.79 -19.66
C MET A 234 -9.20 -3.54 -20.51
N GLY A 235 -9.08 -2.38 -19.86
CA GLY A 235 -9.34 -1.08 -20.46
C GLY A 235 -8.15 -0.39 -21.13
N TRP A 236 -6.99 -1.05 -21.26
CA TRP A 236 -5.79 -0.45 -21.84
C TRP A 236 -5.98 0.06 -23.28
N GLY A 237 -6.90 -0.54 -24.05
CA GLY A 237 -7.28 -0.08 -25.39
C GLY A 237 -8.33 1.03 -25.41
N SER A 238 -8.81 1.50 -24.27
CA SER A 238 -9.78 2.59 -24.19
C SER A 238 -9.13 3.92 -24.57
N PRO A 239 -9.71 4.73 -25.47
CA PRO A 239 -9.19 6.04 -25.84
C PRO A 239 -9.00 6.97 -24.63
N TRP A 240 -9.91 6.90 -23.65
CA TRP A 240 -9.83 7.70 -22.43
C TRP A 240 -8.67 7.27 -21.53
N VAL A 241 -8.41 5.98 -21.41
CA VAL A 241 -7.26 5.44 -20.67
C VAL A 241 -5.96 5.87 -21.33
N ILE A 242 -5.86 5.70 -22.65
CA ILE A 242 -4.67 6.13 -23.41
C ILE A 242 -4.45 7.63 -23.26
N ALA A 243 -5.51 8.44 -23.41
CA ALA A 243 -5.41 9.89 -23.20
C ALA A 243 -4.94 10.24 -21.78
N ALA A 244 -5.49 9.59 -20.76
CA ALA A 244 -5.09 9.80 -19.36
C ALA A 244 -3.62 9.43 -19.12
N LEU A 245 -3.15 8.31 -19.66
CA LEU A 245 -1.75 7.89 -19.56
C LEU A 245 -0.81 8.88 -20.26
N ILE A 246 -1.16 9.34 -21.47
CA ILE A 246 -0.36 10.31 -22.21
C ILE A 246 -0.33 11.66 -21.49
N ILE A 247 -1.49 12.19 -21.10
CA ILE A 247 -1.59 13.50 -20.44
C ILE A 247 -0.89 13.45 -19.08
N GLY A 248 -1.16 12.42 -18.26
CA GLY A 248 -0.54 12.27 -16.96
C GLY A 248 0.98 12.15 -17.05
N THR A 249 1.49 11.34 -17.99
CA THR A 249 2.93 11.19 -18.25
C THR A 249 3.55 12.51 -18.75
N ALA A 250 2.89 13.19 -19.70
CA ALA A 250 3.36 14.46 -20.22
C ALA A 250 3.47 15.55 -19.13
N LEU A 251 2.48 15.64 -18.24
CA LEU A 251 2.51 16.56 -17.09
C LEU A 251 3.65 16.22 -16.11
N LEU A 252 3.86 14.93 -15.81
CA LEU A 252 4.96 14.50 -14.93
C LEU A 252 6.33 14.73 -15.57
N ILE A 253 6.46 14.61 -16.88
CA ILE A 253 7.69 14.96 -17.62
C ILE A 253 7.87 16.49 -17.64
N ALA A 254 6.81 17.27 -17.82
CA ALA A 254 6.87 18.73 -17.80
C ALA A 254 7.22 19.29 -16.40
N PHE A 255 6.83 18.60 -15.34
CA PHE A 255 7.03 19.03 -13.95
C PHE A 255 8.48 19.43 -13.62
N PRO A 256 9.54 18.63 -13.89
CA PRO A 256 10.92 19.05 -13.61
C PRO A 256 11.36 20.31 -14.37
N PHE A 257 10.83 20.56 -15.55
CA PHE A 257 11.15 21.76 -16.35
C PHE A 257 10.47 22.99 -15.78
N ILE A 258 9.23 22.87 -15.28
CA ILE A 258 8.50 23.93 -14.59
C ILE A 258 9.20 24.25 -13.28
N GLU A 259 9.52 23.23 -12.49
CA GLU A 259 10.14 23.33 -11.18
C GLU A 259 11.50 24.04 -11.21
N ARG A 260 12.27 23.87 -12.31
CA ARG A 260 13.55 24.59 -12.51
C ARG A 260 13.39 26.09 -12.71
N LYS A 261 12.22 26.56 -13.15
CA LYS A 261 11.94 27.98 -13.39
C LYS A 261 11.35 28.70 -12.18
N VAL A 262 10.88 27.96 -11.18
CA VAL A 262 10.25 28.49 -9.98
C VAL A 262 11.32 28.94 -8.98
N LYS A 263 11.19 30.18 -8.44
CA LYS A 263 12.14 30.71 -7.45
C LYS A 263 12.18 29.91 -6.13
N GLN A 264 11.06 29.32 -5.75
CA GLN A 264 10.93 28.52 -4.54
C GLN A 264 10.27 27.18 -4.90
N PRO A 265 11.02 26.24 -5.49
CA PRO A 265 10.49 24.99 -6.00
C PRO A 265 9.95 24.10 -4.90
N MET A 266 8.88 23.34 -5.19
CA MET A 266 8.31 22.35 -4.29
C MET A 266 9.26 21.17 -4.05
N PHE A 267 9.85 20.69 -5.14
CA PHE A 267 10.89 19.68 -5.15
C PHE A 267 12.25 20.33 -5.41
N ARG A 268 13.16 20.20 -4.46
CA ARG A 268 14.56 20.56 -4.72
C ARG A 268 15.23 19.47 -5.55
N LEU A 269 15.04 19.54 -6.88
CA LEU A 269 15.60 18.56 -7.82
C LEU A 269 17.12 18.39 -7.68
N GLY A 270 17.81 19.42 -7.15
CA GLY A 270 19.23 19.37 -6.81
C GLY A 270 19.60 18.25 -5.84
N LEU A 271 18.69 17.83 -4.96
CA LEU A 271 18.93 16.74 -4.02
C LEU A 271 19.15 15.39 -4.74
N PHE A 272 18.56 15.19 -5.91
CA PHE A 272 18.80 13.98 -6.71
C PHE A 272 20.21 13.92 -7.31
N LYS A 273 20.98 15.03 -7.30
CA LYS A 273 22.41 14.99 -7.63
C LYS A 273 23.25 14.35 -6.52
N ILE A 274 22.74 14.32 -5.30
CA ILE A 274 23.37 13.64 -4.17
C ILE A 274 23.09 12.13 -4.33
N ARG A 275 24.13 11.37 -4.68
CA ARG A 275 24.01 9.94 -5.00
C ARG A 275 23.35 9.14 -3.87
N GLY A 276 23.69 9.44 -2.60
CA GLY A 276 23.11 8.81 -1.42
C GLY A 276 21.60 9.04 -1.30
N PHE A 277 21.13 10.26 -1.59
CA PHE A 277 19.72 10.63 -1.60
C PHE A 277 18.97 9.98 -2.77
N ALA A 278 19.50 10.11 -3.99
CA ALA A 278 18.85 9.62 -5.19
C ALA A 278 18.63 8.09 -5.15
N LEU A 279 19.72 7.34 -4.91
CA LEU A 279 19.66 5.87 -4.86
C LEU A 279 18.86 5.36 -3.67
N GLY A 280 18.96 6.02 -2.50
CA GLY A 280 18.17 5.67 -1.32
C GLY A 280 16.67 5.90 -1.51
N SER A 281 16.27 7.00 -2.17
CA SER A 281 14.87 7.29 -2.50
C SER A 281 14.32 6.33 -3.54
N PHE A 282 15.10 6.02 -4.58
CA PHE A 282 14.71 5.06 -5.61
C PHE A 282 14.59 3.64 -5.05
N ALA A 283 15.54 3.19 -4.21
CA ALA A 283 15.45 1.92 -3.51
C ALA A 283 14.18 1.83 -2.64
N SER A 284 13.80 2.93 -1.96
CA SER A 284 12.57 2.98 -1.16
C SER A 284 11.30 2.91 -2.02
N MET A 285 11.31 3.53 -3.20
CA MET A 285 10.20 3.44 -4.16
C MET A 285 10.01 1.98 -4.60
N ILE A 286 11.08 1.32 -5.01
CA ILE A 286 11.09 -0.10 -5.42
C ILE A 286 10.63 -1.01 -4.28
N THR A 287 11.14 -0.78 -3.07
CA THR A 287 10.80 -1.59 -1.90
C THR A 287 9.35 -1.38 -1.48
N GLY A 288 8.86 -0.13 -1.53
CA GLY A 288 7.45 0.18 -1.27
C GLY A 288 6.52 -0.51 -2.27
N MET A 289 6.92 -0.53 -3.56
CA MET A 289 6.20 -1.24 -4.61
C MET A 289 6.13 -2.74 -4.35
N SER A 290 7.27 -3.38 -4.06
CA SER A 290 7.34 -4.82 -3.81
C SER A 290 6.56 -5.20 -2.54
N MET A 291 6.71 -4.43 -1.46
CA MET A 291 6.04 -4.69 -0.19
C MET A 291 4.53 -4.72 -0.32
N MET A 292 3.94 -3.65 -0.87
CA MET A 292 2.48 -3.52 -0.98
C MET A 292 1.91 -4.55 -1.94
N GLY A 293 2.59 -4.75 -3.08
CA GLY A 293 2.15 -5.71 -4.08
C GLY A 293 2.18 -7.16 -3.58
N ILE A 294 3.27 -7.59 -2.97
CA ILE A 294 3.38 -8.94 -2.40
C ILE A 294 2.37 -9.15 -1.28
N MET A 295 2.25 -8.19 -0.35
CA MET A 295 1.28 -8.27 0.73
C MET A 295 -0.14 -8.48 0.19
N PHE A 296 -0.56 -7.70 -0.81
CA PHE A 296 -1.88 -7.83 -1.39
C PHE A 296 -2.07 -9.16 -2.13
N MET A 297 -1.09 -9.60 -2.92
CA MET A 297 -1.16 -10.86 -3.66
C MET A 297 -1.23 -12.08 -2.73
N VAL A 298 -0.51 -12.05 -1.60
CA VAL A 298 -0.58 -13.12 -0.60
C VAL A 298 -1.93 -13.10 0.14
N ILE A 299 -2.47 -11.92 0.46
CA ILE A 299 -3.81 -11.81 1.05
C ILE A 299 -4.86 -12.39 0.09
N LEU A 300 -4.77 -12.05 -1.19
CA LEU A 300 -5.68 -12.57 -2.22
C LEU A 300 -5.57 -14.09 -2.36
N LEU A 301 -4.36 -14.65 -2.31
CA LEU A 301 -4.13 -16.10 -2.30
C LEU A 301 -4.75 -16.76 -1.07
N LEU A 302 -4.54 -16.21 0.12
CA LEU A 302 -5.07 -16.75 1.36
C LEU A 302 -6.59 -16.67 1.41
N GLN A 303 -7.16 -15.50 1.13
CA GLN A 303 -8.61 -15.27 1.25
C GLN A 303 -9.40 -15.91 0.11
N GLY A 304 -8.91 -15.82 -1.12
CA GLY A 304 -9.65 -16.29 -2.29
C GLY A 304 -9.50 -17.79 -2.56
N ILE A 305 -8.44 -18.42 -2.10
CA ILE A 305 -8.10 -19.80 -2.50
C ILE A 305 -7.78 -20.70 -1.30
N TRP A 306 -6.68 -20.39 -0.60
CA TRP A 306 -6.12 -21.37 0.34
C TRP A 306 -7.04 -21.65 1.52
N LEU A 307 -7.56 -20.62 2.19
CA LEU A 307 -8.45 -20.77 3.34
C LEU A 307 -9.77 -21.48 2.96
N PRO A 308 -10.49 -21.10 1.89
CA PRO A 308 -11.69 -21.82 1.46
C PRO A 308 -11.44 -23.30 1.14
N LEU A 309 -10.35 -23.63 0.45
CA LEU A 309 -9.98 -25.01 0.13
C LEU A 309 -9.69 -25.85 1.37
N HIS A 310 -9.11 -25.24 2.42
CA HIS A 310 -8.82 -25.91 3.69
C HIS A 310 -10.01 -25.95 4.67
N GLY A 311 -11.21 -25.55 4.22
CA GLY A 311 -12.45 -25.72 4.98
C GLY A 311 -12.76 -24.57 5.94
N TYR A 312 -12.06 -23.44 5.85
CA TYR A 312 -12.44 -22.25 6.60
C TYR A 312 -13.72 -21.63 6.02
N SER A 313 -14.68 -21.27 6.89
CA SER A 313 -15.90 -20.60 6.44
C SER A 313 -15.57 -19.19 5.94
N TYR A 314 -16.23 -18.74 4.86
CA TYR A 314 -15.99 -17.42 4.27
C TYR A 314 -16.13 -16.28 5.28
N SER A 315 -17.07 -16.38 6.22
CA SER A 315 -17.23 -15.41 7.31
C SER A 315 -16.00 -15.28 8.22
N SER A 316 -15.20 -16.37 8.37
CA SER A 316 -13.99 -16.38 9.20
C SER A 316 -12.69 -16.14 8.41
N VAL A 317 -12.74 -16.17 7.09
CA VAL A 317 -11.57 -16.02 6.21
C VAL A 317 -10.77 -14.73 6.49
N PRO A 318 -11.39 -13.54 6.66
CA PRO A 318 -10.63 -12.33 6.98
C PRO A 318 -9.83 -12.44 8.28
N PHE A 319 -10.42 -13.04 9.31
CA PHE A 319 -9.75 -13.28 10.59
C PHE A 319 -8.51 -14.18 10.43
N TRP A 320 -8.68 -15.34 9.80
CA TRP A 320 -7.58 -16.29 9.61
C TRP A 320 -6.50 -15.76 8.67
N ALA A 321 -6.88 -15.05 7.62
CA ALA A 321 -5.91 -14.38 6.77
C ALA A 321 -5.05 -13.37 7.54
N GLY A 322 -5.66 -12.62 8.48
CA GLY A 322 -4.95 -11.75 9.39
C GLY A 322 -3.94 -12.49 10.26
N ILE A 323 -4.34 -13.61 10.87
CA ILE A 323 -3.46 -14.46 11.69
C ILE A 323 -2.32 -15.04 10.84
N PHE A 324 -2.61 -15.51 9.63
CA PHE A 324 -1.62 -16.13 8.75
C PHE A 324 -0.63 -15.15 8.12
N MET A 325 -0.92 -13.85 8.17
CA MET A 325 0.03 -12.79 7.81
C MET A 325 0.95 -12.35 8.97
N LEU A 326 0.71 -12.80 10.21
CA LEU A 326 1.52 -12.43 11.38
C LEU A 326 3.02 -12.72 11.23
N PRO A 327 3.48 -13.83 10.64
CA PRO A 327 4.93 -14.08 10.50
C PRO A 327 5.66 -12.94 9.80
N MET A 328 5.05 -12.32 8.78
CA MET A 328 5.62 -11.15 8.10
C MET A 328 5.75 -9.96 9.08
N ALA A 329 4.71 -9.71 9.86
CA ALA A 329 4.68 -8.66 10.86
C ALA A 329 5.76 -8.84 11.93
N VAL A 330 5.90 -10.06 12.44
CA VAL A 330 6.90 -10.42 13.45
C VAL A 330 8.31 -10.26 12.88
N GLY A 331 8.55 -10.72 11.64
CA GLY A 331 9.83 -10.51 10.96
C GLY A 331 10.22 -9.05 10.86
N MET A 332 9.29 -8.19 10.42
CA MET A 332 9.51 -6.74 10.33
C MET A 332 9.79 -6.11 11.71
N GLY A 333 9.01 -6.47 12.71
CA GLY A 333 9.11 -5.92 14.07
C GLY A 333 10.43 -6.26 14.77
N ILE A 334 10.91 -7.48 14.60
CA ILE A 334 12.18 -7.95 15.19
C ILE A 334 13.38 -7.38 14.44
N PHE A 335 13.39 -7.50 13.11
CA PHE A 335 14.56 -7.17 12.29
C PHE A 335 14.68 -5.68 11.95
N GLY A 336 13.65 -4.86 12.17
CA GLY A 336 13.76 -3.40 12.06
C GLY A 336 14.77 -2.81 13.05
N PRO A 337 14.60 -2.98 14.37
CA PRO A 337 15.57 -2.52 15.36
C PRO A 337 16.96 -3.17 15.24
N ILE A 338 16.99 -4.47 14.90
CA ILE A 338 18.25 -5.20 14.69
C ILE A 338 19.02 -4.58 13.51
N GLY A 339 18.34 -4.34 12.39
CA GLY A 339 18.91 -3.70 11.20
C GLY A 339 19.45 -2.31 11.51
N GLY A 340 18.72 -1.51 12.31
CA GLY A 340 19.17 -0.21 12.79
C GLY A 340 20.49 -0.31 13.57
N LYS A 341 20.55 -1.16 14.59
CA LYS A 341 21.76 -1.36 15.40
C LYS A 341 22.94 -1.90 14.60
N LEU A 342 22.69 -2.86 13.71
CA LEU A 342 23.74 -3.42 12.85
C LEU A 342 24.29 -2.39 11.88
N SER A 343 23.43 -1.49 11.37
CA SER A 343 23.85 -0.43 10.45
C SER A 343 24.81 0.58 11.10
N ASP A 344 24.65 0.83 12.39
CA ASP A 344 25.55 1.71 13.15
C ASP A 344 26.97 1.12 13.25
N LYS A 345 27.09 -0.22 13.33
CA LYS A 345 28.39 -0.93 13.42
C LYS A 345 29.01 -1.22 12.06
N HIS A 346 28.23 -1.73 11.11
CA HIS A 346 28.72 -2.29 9.84
C HIS A 346 28.44 -1.40 8.63
N GLY A 347 27.79 -0.25 8.84
CA GLY A 347 27.39 0.67 7.79
C GLY A 347 26.02 0.35 7.18
N SER A 348 25.27 1.40 6.93
CA SER A 348 23.90 1.32 6.44
C SER A 348 23.76 0.67 5.05
N LYS A 349 24.76 0.84 4.17
CA LYS A 349 24.80 0.23 2.84
C LYS A 349 24.70 -1.30 2.91
N SER A 350 25.60 -1.93 3.68
CA SER A 350 25.69 -3.40 3.76
C SER A 350 24.42 -4.01 4.34
N ILE A 351 23.93 -3.46 5.45
CA ILE A 351 22.74 -4.00 6.15
C ILE A 351 21.48 -3.82 5.33
N ALA A 352 21.27 -2.64 4.73
CA ALA A 352 20.13 -2.42 3.84
C ALA A 352 20.15 -3.37 2.61
N THR A 353 21.31 -3.59 2.02
CA THR A 353 21.44 -4.48 0.87
C THR A 353 21.17 -5.95 1.26
N ILE A 354 21.69 -6.41 2.41
CA ILE A 354 21.39 -7.76 2.93
C ILE A 354 19.89 -7.91 3.16
N GLY A 355 19.23 -6.91 3.75
CA GLY A 355 17.77 -6.92 3.94
C GLY A 355 17.01 -7.10 2.63
N LEU A 356 17.40 -6.37 1.56
CA LEU A 356 16.77 -6.53 0.25
C LEU A 356 17.06 -7.88 -0.40
N VAL A 357 18.27 -8.45 -0.22
CA VAL A 357 18.59 -9.80 -0.70
C VAL A 357 17.71 -10.83 0.02
N MET A 358 17.52 -10.73 1.33
CA MET A 358 16.61 -11.60 2.08
C MET A 358 15.18 -11.51 1.55
N ALA A 359 14.67 -10.30 1.33
CA ALA A 359 13.33 -10.10 0.78
C ALA A 359 13.22 -10.66 -0.66
N ALA A 360 14.23 -10.45 -1.50
CA ALA A 360 14.29 -11.00 -2.85
C ALA A 360 14.29 -12.53 -2.84
N SER A 361 15.06 -13.16 -1.95
CA SER A 361 15.10 -14.62 -1.81
C SER A 361 13.75 -15.18 -1.41
N ALA A 362 13.05 -14.53 -0.48
CA ALA A 362 11.70 -14.93 -0.08
C ALA A 362 10.70 -14.82 -1.25
N ILE A 363 10.73 -13.71 -2.02
CA ILE A 363 9.87 -13.56 -3.22
C ILE A 363 10.17 -14.63 -4.25
N PHE A 364 11.45 -14.94 -4.49
CA PHE A 364 11.84 -16.00 -5.41
C PHE A 364 11.30 -17.35 -4.96
N MET A 365 11.42 -17.69 -3.68
CA MET A 365 10.88 -18.94 -3.15
C MET A 365 9.35 -18.99 -3.18
N LEU A 366 8.64 -17.84 -3.10
CA LEU A 366 7.19 -17.80 -3.31
C LEU A 366 6.78 -18.27 -4.72
N THR A 367 7.66 -18.23 -5.72
CA THR A 367 7.37 -18.76 -7.07
C THR A 367 7.26 -20.29 -7.10
N THR A 368 7.81 -20.98 -6.12
CA THR A 368 7.82 -22.46 -6.05
C THR A 368 6.62 -23.04 -5.33
N ILE A 369 5.85 -22.21 -4.60
CA ILE A 369 4.71 -22.64 -3.80
C ILE A 369 3.58 -23.17 -4.71
N SER A 370 2.98 -24.30 -4.33
CA SER A 370 1.78 -24.87 -4.96
C SER A 370 0.50 -24.29 -4.37
N ALA A 371 -0.67 -24.54 -4.98
CA ALA A 371 -1.96 -24.10 -4.42
C ALA A 371 -2.28 -24.76 -3.07
N ASN A 372 -1.77 -25.98 -2.85
CA ASN A 372 -1.98 -26.75 -1.62
C ASN A 372 -0.68 -26.82 -0.79
N PHE A 373 -0.09 -25.63 -0.54
CA PHE A 373 1.13 -25.54 0.28
C PHE A 373 0.86 -25.83 1.76
N VAL A 374 1.90 -26.30 2.46
CA VAL A 374 1.85 -26.37 3.93
C VAL A 374 2.05 -24.98 4.51
N TYR A 375 1.16 -24.54 5.40
CA TYR A 375 1.23 -23.18 5.94
C TYR A 375 2.61 -22.83 6.56
N ALA A 376 3.30 -23.79 7.17
CA ALA A 376 4.63 -23.57 7.73
C ALA A 376 5.64 -23.03 6.68
N GLU A 377 5.58 -23.52 5.45
CA GLU A 377 6.43 -23.02 4.36
C GLU A 377 6.14 -21.55 4.05
N MET A 378 4.86 -21.21 3.89
CA MET A 378 4.42 -19.84 3.67
C MET A 378 4.81 -18.93 4.84
N ALA A 379 4.63 -19.39 6.09
CA ALA A 379 4.96 -18.63 7.29
C ALA A 379 6.45 -18.28 7.36
N VAL A 380 7.33 -19.23 7.03
CA VAL A 380 8.79 -18.98 6.96
C VAL A 380 9.11 -17.95 5.88
N LEU A 381 8.52 -18.08 4.69
CA LEU A 381 8.77 -17.13 3.59
C LEU A 381 8.27 -15.72 3.93
N LEU A 382 7.09 -15.62 4.53
CA LEU A 382 6.55 -14.33 5.00
C LEU A 382 7.42 -13.72 6.10
N PHE A 383 7.91 -14.53 7.03
CA PHE A 383 8.81 -14.08 8.08
C PHE A 383 10.13 -13.55 7.49
N VAL A 384 10.75 -14.28 6.56
CA VAL A 384 12.00 -13.86 5.89
C VAL A 384 11.78 -12.60 5.06
N PHE A 385 10.67 -12.51 4.34
CA PHE A 385 10.29 -11.31 3.60
C PHE A 385 10.15 -10.09 4.52
N GLY A 386 9.41 -10.24 5.63
CA GLY A 386 9.24 -9.19 6.63
C GLY A 386 10.56 -8.80 7.29
N ALA A 387 11.41 -9.77 7.67
CA ALA A 387 12.72 -9.54 8.24
C ALA A 387 13.62 -8.74 7.29
N GLY A 388 13.65 -9.12 6.02
CA GLY A 388 14.40 -8.41 4.97
C GLY A 388 13.94 -6.97 4.81
N TYR A 389 12.63 -6.74 4.78
CA TYR A 389 12.05 -5.39 4.71
C TYR A 389 12.40 -4.55 5.95
N GLY A 390 12.30 -5.13 7.15
CA GLY A 390 12.69 -4.48 8.41
C GLY A 390 14.16 -4.06 8.39
N MET A 391 15.05 -4.98 8.01
CA MET A 391 16.49 -4.72 7.90
C MET A 391 16.86 -3.65 6.85
N PHE A 392 16.03 -3.45 5.83
CA PHE A 392 16.26 -2.40 4.83
C PHE A 392 15.81 -1.02 5.31
N ASN A 393 14.58 -0.92 5.87
CA ASN A 393 13.88 0.35 6.00
C ASN A 393 14.61 1.34 6.94
N ALA A 394 14.99 0.91 8.15
CA ALA A 394 15.64 1.78 9.13
C ALA A 394 17.04 2.26 8.67
N PRO A 395 17.96 1.38 8.22
CA PRO A 395 19.26 1.82 7.71
C PRO A 395 19.17 2.71 6.48
N ASN A 396 18.24 2.43 5.56
CA ASN A 396 18.08 3.23 4.36
C ASN A 396 17.62 4.65 4.66
N THR A 397 16.60 4.79 5.53
CA THR A 397 16.07 6.10 5.94
C THR A 397 17.13 6.92 6.66
N SER A 398 17.86 6.31 7.61
CA SER A 398 18.94 6.97 8.34
C SER A 398 20.04 7.47 7.41
N ALA A 399 20.50 6.63 6.49
CA ALA A 399 21.56 6.99 5.55
C ALA A 399 21.12 8.09 4.57
N LEU A 400 19.88 8.02 4.08
CA LEU A 400 19.32 9.04 3.19
C LEU A 400 19.27 10.40 3.90
N MET A 401 18.75 10.45 5.12
CA MET A 401 18.67 11.69 5.90
C MET A 401 20.03 12.24 6.30
N SER A 402 21.05 11.37 6.43
CA SER A 402 22.41 11.77 6.71
C SER A 402 23.18 12.27 5.49
N SER A 403 22.71 11.95 4.29
CA SER A 403 23.35 12.38 3.03
C SER A 403 23.01 13.81 2.63
N VAL A 404 22.02 14.44 3.27
CA VAL A 404 21.56 15.79 3.00
C VAL A 404 21.89 16.75 4.14
N SER A 405 22.03 18.05 3.83
CA SER A 405 22.28 19.06 4.84
C SER A 405 21.14 19.14 5.87
N PRO A 406 21.40 19.49 7.12
CA PRO A 406 20.37 19.59 8.16
C PRO A 406 19.20 20.50 7.79
N GLU A 407 19.48 21.56 7.05
CA GLU A 407 18.51 22.58 6.60
C GLU A 407 17.54 22.01 5.54
N GLU A 408 17.98 21.02 4.77
CA GLU A 408 17.23 20.43 3.65
C GLU A 408 16.49 19.15 4.03
N ARG A 409 16.72 18.60 5.23
CA ARG A 409 16.13 17.32 5.68
C ARG A 409 14.60 17.31 5.65
N GLY A 410 13.95 18.45 5.91
CA GLY A 410 12.49 18.55 5.85
C GLY A 410 11.98 18.31 4.41
N VAL A 411 12.55 19.01 3.43
CA VAL A 411 12.22 18.83 2.01
C VAL A 411 12.60 17.43 1.54
N ALA A 412 13.78 16.94 1.91
CA ALA A 412 14.26 15.61 1.58
C ALA A 412 13.33 14.51 2.10
N SER A 413 12.82 14.64 3.33
CA SER A 413 11.85 13.71 3.92
C SER A 413 10.52 13.69 3.17
N GLY A 414 10.02 14.85 2.78
CA GLY A 414 8.81 14.95 1.95
C GLY A 414 8.99 14.26 0.60
N MET A 415 10.09 14.56 -0.11
CA MET A 415 10.43 13.94 -1.40
C MET A 415 10.59 12.42 -1.28
N PHE A 416 11.30 11.94 -0.26
CA PHE A 416 11.46 10.52 0.04
C PHE A 416 10.12 9.83 0.28
N SER A 417 9.24 10.41 1.09
CA SER A 417 7.92 9.85 1.39
C SER A 417 7.04 9.81 0.14
N THR A 418 7.10 10.84 -0.70
CA THR A 418 6.38 10.89 -1.98
C THR A 418 6.87 9.79 -2.92
N MET A 419 8.19 9.60 -3.08
CA MET A 419 8.76 8.53 -3.91
C MET A 419 8.29 7.15 -3.43
N ARG A 420 8.32 6.90 -2.13
CA ARG A 420 7.81 5.65 -1.55
C ARG A 420 6.32 5.44 -1.84
N ASN A 421 5.49 6.48 -1.67
CA ASN A 421 4.06 6.39 -1.93
C ASN A 421 3.74 6.18 -3.42
N ILE A 422 4.49 6.80 -4.32
CA ILE A 422 4.37 6.53 -5.77
C ILE A 422 4.62 5.04 -6.04
N GLY A 423 5.70 4.47 -5.48
CA GLY A 423 6.00 3.04 -5.62
C GLY A 423 4.87 2.17 -5.08
N THR A 424 4.39 2.46 -3.87
CA THR A 424 3.30 1.73 -3.23
C THR A 424 2.01 1.77 -4.07
N THR A 425 1.66 2.93 -4.64
CA THR A 425 0.46 3.08 -5.47
C THR A 425 0.64 2.39 -6.84
N ALA A 426 1.81 2.53 -7.46
CA ALA A 426 2.11 1.90 -8.75
C ALA A 426 2.08 0.36 -8.66
N SER A 427 2.34 -0.22 -7.48
CA SER A 427 2.33 -1.68 -7.28
C SER A 427 0.98 -2.31 -7.64
N MET A 428 -0.10 -1.67 -7.24
CA MET A 428 -1.46 -2.16 -7.54
C MET A 428 -1.70 -2.23 -9.05
N GLY A 429 -1.40 -1.13 -9.78
CA GLY A 429 -1.54 -1.12 -11.24
C GLY A 429 -0.71 -2.19 -11.92
N ILE A 430 0.57 -2.31 -11.56
CA ILE A 430 1.52 -3.23 -12.21
C ILE A 430 1.14 -4.69 -11.91
N PHE A 431 0.96 -5.04 -10.65
CA PHE A 431 0.78 -6.44 -10.28
C PHE A 431 -0.61 -6.98 -10.64
N PHE A 432 -1.66 -6.15 -10.53
CA PHE A 432 -2.97 -6.53 -11.05
C PHE A 432 -2.97 -6.69 -12.58
N THR A 433 -2.31 -5.77 -13.30
CA THR A 433 -2.19 -5.92 -14.77
C THR A 433 -1.58 -7.26 -15.14
N ILE A 434 -0.45 -7.63 -14.51
CA ILE A 434 0.25 -8.89 -14.80
C ILE A 434 -0.64 -10.08 -14.43
N LEU A 435 -1.30 -10.02 -13.27
CA LEU A 435 -2.21 -11.07 -12.82
C LEU A 435 -3.37 -11.28 -13.81
N ILE A 436 -4.07 -10.20 -14.17
CA ILE A 436 -5.25 -10.26 -15.05
C ILE A 436 -4.83 -10.72 -16.45
N VAL A 437 -3.77 -10.14 -17.04
CA VAL A 437 -3.26 -10.55 -18.37
C VAL A 437 -2.87 -12.02 -18.37
N ALA A 438 -2.19 -12.47 -17.34
CA ALA A 438 -1.80 -13.88 -17.23
C ALA A 438 -3.01 -14.80 -17.07
N MET A 439 -4.04 -14.37 -16.33
CA MET A 439 -5.28 -15.15 -16.14
C MET A 439 -6.15 -15.19 -17.39
N THR A 440 -6.20 -14.11 -18.17
CA THR A 440 -6.98 -14.08 -19.43
C THR A 440 -6.60 -15.22 -20.37
N ALA A 441 -5.34 -15.63 -20.35
CA ALA A 441 -4.84 -16.73 -21.20
C ALA A 441 -5.21 -18.14 -20.68
N VAL A 442 -5.47 -18.30 -19.39
CA VAL A 442 -5.58 -19.63 -18.75
C VAL A 442 -6.98 -19.90 -18.20
N LEU A 443 -7.61 -18.88 -17.61
CA LEU A 443 -8.88 -19.02 -16.89
C LEU A 443 -10.03 -19.60 -17.72
N PRO A 444 -10.28 -19.15 -18.98
CA PRO A 444 -11.38 -19.69 -19.79
C PRO A 444 -11.25 -21.19 -20.01
N HIS A 445 -10.05 -21.65 -20.35
CA HIS A 445 -9.80 -23.08 -20.56
C HIS A 445 -9.97 -23.89 -19.27
N THR A 446 -9.49 -23.37 -18.14
CA THR A 446 -9.59 -24.03 -16.84
C THR A 446 -11.04 -24.15 -16.38
N LEU A 447 -11.83 -23.06 -16.54
CA LEU A 447 -13.25 -23.06 -16.23
C LEU A 447 -14.02 -24.00 -17.14
N PHE A 448 -13.78 -23.95 -18.45
CA PHE A 448 -14.43 -24.84 -19.42
C PHE A 448 -14.18 -26.32 -19.08
N SER A 449 -12.93 -26.69 -18.82
CA SER A 449 -12.57 -28.06 -18.46
C SER A 449 -13.22 -28.50 -17.14
N GLY A 450 -13.27 -27.62 -16.15
CA GLY A 450 -13.92 -27.89 -14.87
C GLY A 450 -15.43 -28.07 -14.98
N LEU A 451 -16.09 -27.21 -15.79
CA LEU A 451 -17.53 -27.26 -16.04
C LEU A 451 -17.92 -28.54 -16.79
N THR A 452 -17.20 -28.84 -17.87
CA THR A 452 -17.48 -30.06 -18.66
C THR A 452 -17.15 -31.33 -17.84
N GLY A 453 -16.09 -31.31 -17.03
CA GLY A 453 -15.77 -32.39 -16.08
C GLY A 453 -16.82 -32.59 -15.00
N ALA A 454 -17.57 -31.55 -14.64
CA ALA A 454 -18.72 -31.65 -13.73
C ALA A 454 -20.02 -32.09 -14.43
N GLY A 455 -20.00 -32.36 -15.76
CA GLY A 455 -21.15 -32.80 -16.53
C GLY A 455 -22.04 -31.68 -17.07
N VAL A 456 -21.51 -30.44 -17.15
CA VAL A 456 -22.21 -29.31 -17.77
C VAL A 456 -22.11 -29.43 -19.31
N ASN A 457 -23.21 -29.19 -20.02
CA ASN A 457 -23.25 -29.17 -21.48
C ASN A 457 -22.23 -28.16 -22.05
N THR A 458 -21.57 -28.51 -23.16
CA THR A 458 -20.54 -27.70 -23.83
C THR A 458 -21.01 -26.29 -24.20
N SER A 459 -22.25 -26.10 -24.59
CA SER A 459 -22.83 -24.80 -24.92
C SER A 459 -22.90 -23.90 -23.68
N VAL A 460 -23.42 -24.43 -22.56
CA VAL A 460 -23.52 -23.73 -21.30
C VAL A 460 -22.12 -23.51 -20.70
N ALA A 461 -21.23 -24.50 -20.80
CA ALA A 461 -19.86 -24.40 -20.33
C ALA A 461 -19.07 -23.29 -21.05
N ASN A 462 -19.27 -23.11 -22.36
CA ASN A 462 -18.68 -21.99 -23.11
C ASN A 462 -19.17 -20.64 -22.60
N THR A 463 -20.47 -20.51 -22.33
CA THR A 463 -21.03 -19.26 -21.78
C THR A 463 -20.45 -18.95 -20.38
N LEU A 464 -20.43 -19.92 -19.47
CA LEU A 464 -19.94 -19.75 -18.11
C LEU A 464 -18.41 -19.55 -18.05
N SER A 465 -17.66 -20.15 -18.99
CA SER A 465 -16.19 -19.99 -19.04
C SER A 465 -15.73 -18.64 -19.58
N SER A 466 -16.62 -17.83 -20.15
CA SER A 466 -16.34 -16.47 -20.61
C SER A 466 -16.27 -15.44 -19.47
N LEU A 467 -16.35 -15.87 -18.21
CA LEU A 467 -16.21 -15.03 -17.01
C LEU A 467 -14.91 -14.20 -17.06
N PRO A 468 -15.01 -12.86 -16.97
CA PRO A 468 -13.83 -12.00 -16.94
C PRO A 468 -12.92 -12.33 -15.75
N PRO A 469 -11.58 -12.32 -15.92
CA PRO A 469 -10.66 -12.55 -14.82
C PRO A 469 -10.83 -11.58 -13.64
N THR A 470 -11.23 -10.34 -13.90
CA THR A 470 -11.54 -9.33 -12.88
C THR A 470 -12.67 -9.78 -11.96
N ASP A 471 -13.75 -10.28 -12.55
CA ASP A 471 -14.94 -10.72 -11.83
C ASP A 471 -14.66 -12.02 -11.07
N ALA A 472 -13.87 -12.92 -11.67
CA ALA A 472 -13.39 -14.13 -11.01
C ALA A 472 -12.52 -13.83 -9.80
N ILE A 473 -11.54 -12.91 -9.92
CA ILE A 473 -10.67 -12.48 -8.82
C ILE A 473 -11.49 -11.82 -7.71
N PHE A 474 -12.43 -10.95 -8.09
CA PHE A 474 -13.24 -10.23 -7.13
C PHE A 474 -14.20 -11.16 -6.40
N SER A 475 -14.88 -12.06 -7.11
CA SER A 475 -15.74 -13.09 -6.51
C SER A 475 -14.96 -14.01 -5.57
N ALA A 476 -13.76 -14.46 -5.99
CA ALA A 476 -12.89 -15.26 -5.12
C ALA A 476 -12.50 -14.50 -3.84
N LEU A 477 -12.18 -13.20 -3.93
CA LEU A 477 -11.85 -12.37 -2.77
C LEU A 477 -13.04 -12.24 -1.80
N LEU A 478 -14.26 -12.08 -2.35
CA LEU A 478 -15.48 -11.96 -1.55
C LEU A 478 -16.00 -13.30 -1.02
N GLY A 479 -15.41 -14.41 -1.49
CA GLY A 479 -15.88 -15.74 -1.10
C GLY A 479 -17.22 -16.13 -1.75
N ILE A 480 -17.53 -15.55 -2.91
CA ILE A 480 -18.75 -15.82 -3.68
C ILE A 480 -18.39 -16.76 -4.83
N ASN A 481 -19.28 -17.72 -5.11
CA ASN A 481 -19.17 -18.54 -6.30
C ASN A 481 -19.82 -17.80 -7.50
N PRO A 482 -19.04 -17.22 -8.43
CA PRO A 482 -19.62 -16.44 -9.53
C PRO A 482 -20.43 -17.31 -10.50
N ILE A 483 -20.18 -18.60 -10.56
CA ILE A 483 -20.91 -19.52 -11.43
C ILE A 483 -22.36 -19.67 -10.97
N ASP A 484 -22.59 -19.81 -9.66
CA ASP A 484 -23.95 -19.90 -9.08
C ASP A 484 -24.76 -18.63 -9.42
N GLU A 485 -24.12 -17.48 -9.27
CA GLU A 485 -24.74 -16.19 -9.53
C GLU A 485 -25.07 -15.98 -11.02
N ILE A 486 -24.15 -16.36 -11.93
CA ILE A 486 -24.37 -16.28 -13.37
C ILE A 486 -25.48 -17.26 -13.83
N VAL A 487 -25.48 -18.48 -13.30
CA VAL A 487 -26.54 -19.46 -13.59
C VAL A 487 -27.92 -18.93 -13.20
N THR A 488 -27.99 -18.25 -12.05
CA THR A 488 -29.23 -17.63 -11.58
C THR A 488 -29.64 -16.42 -12.44
N LEU A 489 -28.71 -15.53 -12.77
CA LEU A 489 -28.95 -14.34 -13.58
C LEU A 489 -29.39 -14.67 -15.01
N LEU A 490 -28.78 -15.67 -15.63
CA LEU A 490 -29.11 -16.08 -16.99
C LEU A 490 -30.30 -17.04 -17.06
N HIS A 491 -30.85 -17.45 -15.92
CA HIS A 491 -31.96 -18.43 -15.84
C HIS A 491 -31.68 -19.77 -16.57
N ILE A 492 -30.41 -20.21 -16.57
CA ILE A 492 -29.96 -21.43 -17.29
C ILE A 492 -29.89 -22.67 -16.38
N SER A 493 -30.37 -22.60 -15.16
CA SER A 493 -30.39 -23.74 -14.22
C SER A 493 -31.10 -24.97 -14.79
N SER A 494 -32.16 -24.78 -15.56
CA SER A 494 -32.91 -25.87 -16.21
C SER A 494 -32.14 -26.57 -17.35
N GLN A 495 -31.05 -25.98 -17.86
CA GLN A 495 -30.20 -26.54 -18.91
C GLN A 495 -29.03 -27.36 -18.33
N ILE A 496 -28.90 -27.41 -17.02
CA ILE A 496 -27.84 -28.11 -16.27
C ILE A 496 -28.48 -29.25 -15.50
N SER A 497 -27.85 -30.44 -15.53
CA SER A 497 -28.35 -31.57 -14.74
C SER A 497 -28.30 -31.25 -13.24
N PRO A 498 -29.24 -31.74 -12.42
CA PRO A 498 -29.23 -31.46 -10.96
C PRO A 498 -27.94 -31.87 -10.27
N SER A 499 -27.29 -32.95 -10.69
CA SER A 499 -25.99 -33.40 -10.16
C SER A 499 -24.86 -32.46 -10.55
N ALA A 500 -24.82 -31.99 -11.79
CA ALA A 500 -23.82 -31.00 -12.22
C ALA A 500 -24.03 -29.65 -11.49
N LEU A 501 -25.31 -29.21 -11.40
CA LEU A 501 -25.64 -27.96 -10.71
C LEU A 501 -25.19 -27.99 -9.25
N SER A 502 -25.50 -29.04 -8.49
CA SER A 502 -25.07 -29.17 -7.10
C SER A 502 -23.53 -29.20 -6.95
N THR A 503 -22.82 -29.69 -7.96
CA THR A 503 -21.36 -29.72 -7.97
C THR A 503 -20.78 -28.33 -8.21
N ILE A 504 -21.21 -27.64 -9.29
CA ILE A 504 -20.62 -26.35 -9.67
C ILE A 504 -21.02 -25.19 -8.75
N THR A 505 -22.14 -25.30 -8.03
CA THR A 505 -22.55 -24.32 -7.01
C THR A 505 -21.94 -24.62 -5.63
N GLY A 506 -21.25 -25.75 -5.47
CA GLY A 506 -20.58 -26.12 -4.23
C GLY A 506 -19.50 -25.12 -3.80
N ALA A 507 -19.42 -24.80 -2.52
CA ALA A 507 -18.53 -23.76 -1.96
C ALA A 507 -17.04 -23.97 -2.26
N LYS A 508 -16.58 -25.22 -2.43
CA LYS A 508 -15.17 -25.56 -2.72
C LYS A 508 -14.89 -25.71 -4.22
N TRP A 509 -15.91 -25.79 -5.05
CA TRP A 509 -15.72 -26.09 -6.46
C TRP A 509 -15.02 -24.93 -7.19
N PHE A 510 -15.55 -23.72 -7.07
CA PHE A 510 -14.96 -22.55 -7.74
C PHE A 510 -13.53 -22.27 -7.30
N PRO A 511 -13.21 -22.18 -5.98
CA PRO A 511 -11.82 -22.04 -5.54
C PRO A 511 -10.90 -23.16 -6.06
N GLY A 512 -11.40 -24.41 -6.14
CA GLY A 512 -10.60 -25.54 -6.63
C GLY A 512 -10.27 -25.43 -8.13
N ILE A 513 -11.24 -25.06 -8.96
CA ILE A 513 -11.05 -24.88 -10.41
C ILE A 513 -10.28 -23.58 -10.71
N PHE A 514 -10.48 -22.53 -9.91
CA PHE A 514 -9.81 -21.25 -10.07
C PHE A 514 -8.33 -21.30 -9.68
N ALA A 515 -7.97 -22.10 -8.67
CA ALA A 515 -6.64 -22.15 -8.07
C ALA A 515 -5.49 -22.42 -9.09
N PRO A 516 -5.56 -23.37 -10.03
CA PRO A 516 -4.48 -23.59 -10.99
C PRO A 516 -4.22 -22.38 -11.89
N ALA A 517 -5.28 -21.74 -12.41
CA ALA A 517 -5.16 -20.54 -13.23
C ALA A 517 -4.57 -19.37 -12.44
N PHE A 518 -5.07 -19.17 -11.23
CA PHE A 518 -4.57 -18.14 -10.33
C PHE A 518 -3.10 -18.34 -9.96
N MET A 519 -2.71 -19.55 -9.52
CA MET A 519 -1.34 -19.85 -9.12
C MET A 519 -0.34 -19.70 -10.27
N SER A 520 -0.70 -20.16 -11.47
CA SER A 520 0.15 -19.97 -12.65
C SER A 520 0.35 -18.49 -12.98
N SER A 521 -0.68 -17.68 -12.80
CA SER A 521 -0.64 -16.23 -13.00
C SER A 521 0.11 -15.51 -11.89
N LEU A 522 -0.11 -15.90 -10.64
CA LEU A 522 0.56 -15.37 -9.46
C LEU A 522 2.07 -15.61 -9.49
N LYS A 523 2.52 -16.76 -9.98
CA LYS A 523 3.95 -17.04 -10.19
C LYS A 523 4.59 -16.01 -11.13
N LYS A 524 3.91 -15.60 -12.20
CA LYS A 524 4.39 -14.55 -13.11
C LYS A 524 4.52 -13.20 -12.38
N VAL A 525 3.55 -12.87 -11.52
CA VAL A 525 3.62 -11.68 -10.67
C VAL A 525 4.85 -11.75 -9.75
N PHE A 526 5.10 -12.87 -9.10
CA PHE A 526 6.25 -13.05 -8.22
C PHE A 526 7.59 -12.97 -8.97
N TYR A 527 7.68 -13.49 -10.19
CA TYR A 527 8.90 -13.31 -11.01
C TYR A 527 9.15 -11.84 -11.34
N VAL A 528 8.11 -11.08 -11.68
CA VAL A 528 8.25 -9.63 -11.94
C VAL A 528 8.59 -8.88 -10.65
N ALA A 529 7.96 -9.22 -9.53
CA ALA A 529 8.28 -8.64 -8.23
C ALA A 529 9.73 -8.93 -7.82
N PHE A 530 10.22 -10.15 -8.10
CA PHE A 530 11.62 -10.51 -7.89
C PHE A 530 12.58 -9.68 -8.77
N ALA A 531 12.27 -9.51 -10.05
CA ALA A 531 13.07 -8.65 -10.93
C ALA A 531 13.09 -7.20 -10.45
N ILE A 532 11.95 -6.67 -10.02
CA ILE A 532 11.82 -5.32 -9.47
C ILE A 532 12.68 -5.17 -8.21
N ILE A 533 12.59 -6.09 -7.24
CA ILE A 533 13.37 -5.96 -5.99
C ILE A 533 14.88 -6.14 -6.22
N LEU A 534 15.31 -6.89 -7.24
CA LEU A 534 16.72 -6.96 -7.63
C LEU A 534 17.26 -5.61 -8.09
N ILE A 535 16.44 -4.77 -8.76
CA ILE A 535 16.80 -3.38 -9.06
C ILE A 535 17.00 -2.60 -7.75
N GLY A 536 16.14 -2.85 -6.74
CA GLY A 536 16.30 -2.29 -5.40
C GLY A 536 17.61 -2.73 -4.72
N VAL A 537 17.96 -4.00 -4.82
CA VAL A 537 19.26 -4.53 -4.32
C VAL A 537 20.42 -3.82 -4.99
N LEU A 538 20.38 -3.71 -6.33
CA LEU A 538 21.42 -3.04 -7.10
C LEU A 538 21.56 -1.57 -6.71
N THR A 539 20.46 -0.83 -6.59
CA THR A 539 20.49 0.58 -6.20
C THR A 539 21.00 0.78 -4.77
N SER A 540 20.64 -0.12 -3.85
CA SER A 540 21.18 -0.12 -2.48
C SER A 540 22.67 -0.41 -2.47
N TYR A 541 23.13 -1.36 -3.27
CA TYR A 541 24.54 -1.74 -3.39
C TYR A 541 25.39 -0.62 -4.03
N LEU A 542 24.89 0.06 -5.03
CA LEU A 542 25.60 1.15 -5.73
C LEU A 542 25.70 2.43 -4.91
N ARG A 543 25.02 2.52 -3.77
CA ARG A 543 25.12 3.67 -2.87
C ARG A 543 26.53 3.72 -2.23
N GLU A 544 27.09 4.93 -2.16
CA GLU A 544 28.36 5.13 -1.47
C GLU A 544 28.23 4.86 0.03
N PRO A 545 29.22 4.22 0.67
CA PRO A 545 29.24 4.11 2.10
C PRO A 545 29.33 5.52 2.70
N LEU A 546 28.56 5.79 3.76
CA LEU A 546 28.73 7.03 4.51
C LEU A 546 30.19 7.10 4.98
N ARG A 547 30.89 8.18 4.59
CA ARG A 547 32.26 8.43 5.06
C ARG A 547 32.21 8.52 6.59
N LYS A 548 32.88 7.61 7.30
CA LYS A 548 33.08 7.75 8.73
C LYS A 548 33.78 9.10 8.91
N LYS A 549 33.16 10.03 9.64
CA LYS A 549 33.85 11.24 10.11
C LYS A 549 35.06 10.76 10.90
N ASN A 550 36.25 10.94 10.36
CA ASN A 550 37.47 10.64 11.11
C ASN A 550 37.47 11.54 12.34
N SER A 551 37.86 10.97 13.47
CA SER A 551 37.99 11.69 14.74
C SER A 551 39.04 12.85 14.72
N SER A 552 39.71 13.07 13.61
CA SER A 552 40.59 14.21 13.31
C SER A 552 39.80 15.51 13.00
N ASP A 553 38.60 15.40 12.34
CA ASP A 553 37.81 16.59 11.98
C ASP A 553 37.16 17.28 13.20
N ASP A 554 36.97 16.55 14.30
CA ASP A 554 36.43 17.08 15.56
C ASP A 554 37.47 17.87 16.38
N LYS A 555 38.79 17.73 16.05
CA LYS A 555 39.85 18.49 16.69
C LYS A 555 40.04 19.86 16.03
N ASP A 556 39.80 19.97 14.74
CA ASP A 556 39.96 21.25 14.02
C ASP A 556 38.76 22.19 14.24
N GLU A 557 37.55 21.64 14.50
CA GLU A 557 36.34 22.43 14.82
C GLU A 557 36.34 22.97 16.26
N LYS A 558 37.24 22.46 17.16
CA LYS A 558 37.46 22.97 18.53
C LYS A 558 38.59 23.97 18.63
N LEU A 559 39.32 24.24 17.56
CA LEU A 559 40.44 25.16 17.50
C LEU A 559 40.12 26.45 16.70
N LEU A 560 38.92 26.59 16.17
CA LEU A 560 38.34 27.80 15.58
C LEU A 560 37.16 28.28 16.47
#